data_4017b9b1b715e3c3922e7244f08b2ff9
#
_entry.id   4017b9b1b715e3c3922e7244f08b2ff9
#
_cell.length_a   1.000
_cell.length_b   1.000
_cell.length_c   1.000
_cell.angle_alpha   90.00
_cell.angle_beta   90.00
_cell.angle_gamma   90.00
#
_symmetry.space_group_name_H-M   'P 1'
#
loop_
_entity.id
_entity.type
_entity.pdbx_description
1 polymer ?
#
loop_
_entity_poly.entity_id
_entity_poly.type
_entity_poly.pdbx_seq_one_letter_code
_entity_poly.pdbx_strand_id
1 'polypeptide(L)'
;MKRVLILLHIILCTCIVIQAKNYTVSSPDGKIKVTVTAGKLLSWSIDYNGERILNPSLMQMDIEGQTEQPGVNPKVIKAKTLKVNSEQTAVIPLKQRIIKDQYNQLTLTCKGNYAIVFRVYNNGAAYRFETSLKQPKVIINTETIEQNWTEGCKLYWPREKNQEYLTHCEAIFDELNISSLTKDMKGYLPIYLSTPKGTKVVIMESDLFDYPNLFLTGDRNNTLSGEFPPVVLKSALKEGADRDEVLLEKASYIAETEGTRTFPWRVLMINEDDKAVIENNLVYQLASPSVTQDTDWIKPGKISWDWWSTLNVY
;
A
#
# COMPACT_ATOMS: atom_id res chain seq x y z
N MET A 1 -11.49 63.56 -41.88
CA MET A 1 -10.60 62.92 -40.83
C MET A 1 -11.43 61.94 -40.03
N LYS A 2 -11.29 60.64 -40.34
CA LYS A 2 -12.01 59.55 -39.66
C LYS A 2 -11.13 59.06 -38.51
N ARG A 3 -11.61 59.19 -37.28
CA ARG A 3 -10.96 58.61 -36.07
C ARG A 3 -11.34 57.14 -35.97
N VAL A 4 -10.35 56.27 -36.12
CA VAL A 4 -10.49 54.84 -35.87
C VAL A 4 -10.27 54.62 -34.37
N LEU A 5 -11.29 54.15 -33.69
CA LEU A 5 -11.21 53.72 -32.27
C LEU A 5 -10.76 52.25 -32.27
N ILE A 6 -9.54 52.01 -31.83
CA ILE A 6 -9.04 50.64 -31.63
C ILE A 6 -9.45 50.23 -30.21
N LEU A 7 -10.43 49.32 -30.09
CA LEU A 7 -10.81 48.68 -28.81
C LEU A 7 -9.78 47.56 -28.56
N LEU A 8 -8.90 47.79 -27.61
CA LEU A 8 -7.97 46.78 -27.09
C LEU A 8 -8.71 45.87 -26.15
N HIS A 9 -9.10 44.65 -26.60
CA HIS A 9 -9.64 43.61 -25.72
C HIS A 9 -8.47 42.95 -24.97
N ILE A 10 -8.26 43.34 -23.72
CA ILE A 10 -7.38 42.60 -22.79
C ILE A 10 -8.13 41.34 -22.34
N ILE A 11 -7.81 40.20 -22.96
CA ILE A 11 -8.24 38.89 -22.48
C ILE A 11 -7.44 38.61 -21.20
N LEU A 12 -8.05 38.85 -20.08
CA LEU A 12 -7.52 38.45 -18.76
C LEU A 12 -7.61 36.94 -18.65
N CYS A 13 -6.55 36.24 -19.09
CA CYS A 13 -6.43 34.80 -18.91
C CYS A 13 -6.23 34.53 -17.39
N THR A 14 -7.31 34.34 -16.66
CA THR A 14 -7.24 33.91 -15.26
C THR A 14 -6.73 32.46 -15.24
N CYS A 15 -5.42 32.30 -15.12
CA CYS A 15 -4.85 31.01 -14.76
C CYS A 15 -5.39 30.63 -13.37
N ILE A 16 -6.36 29.72 -13.33
CA ILE A 16 -6.78 29.08 -12.08
C ILE A 16 -5.61 28.23 -11.62
N VAL A 17 -4.76 28.81 -10.77
CA VAL A 17 -3.72 28.02 -10.08
C VAL A 17 -4.47 27.12 -9.09
N ILE A 18 -4.57 25.84 -9.41
CA ILE A 18 -5.05 24.83 -8.47
C ILE A 18 -4.01 24.77 -7.35
N GLN A 19 -4.27 25.46 -6.27
CA GLN A 19 -3.40 25.45 -5.10
C GLN A 19 -3.52 24.08 -4.41
N ALA A 20 -2.41 23.37 -4.29
CA ALA A 20 -2.36 22.11 -3.55
C ALA A 20 -2.75 22.33 -2.09
N LYS A 21 -3.65 21.50 -1.57
CA LYS A 21 -4.10 21.57 -0.17
C LYS A 21 -3.48 20.44 0.64
N ASN A 22 -2.89 20.80 1.77
CA ASN A 22 -2.29 19.85 2.69
C ASN A 22 -3.26 19.50 3.83
N TYR A 23 -3.27 18.20 4.17
CA TYR A 23 -3.95 17.65 5.33
C TYR A 23 -2.93 16.86 6.16
N THR A 24 -3.03 16.91 7.47
CA THR A 24 -2.08 16.23 8.35
C THR A 24 -2.80 15.37 9.38
N VAL A 25 -2.18 14.27 9.73
CA VAL A 25 -2.57 13.41 10.84
C VAL A 25 -1.31 12.86 11.49
N SER A 26 -1.27 12.82 12.83
CA SER A 26 -0.12 12.31 13.59
C SER A 26 -0.53 11.11 14.44
N SER A 27 0.45 10.29 14.80
CA SER A 27 0.26 9.22 15.80
C SER A 27 -0.22 9.76 17.15
N PRO A 28 -0.82 8.93 18.00
CA PRO A 28 -1.23 9.33 19.35
C PRO A 28 -0.11 9.95 20.18
N ASP A 29 1.12 9.45 20.06
CA ASP A 29 2.33 9.97 20.74
C ASP A 29 2.98 11.15 20.01
N GLY A 30 2.51 11.50 18.79
CA GLY A 30 3.01 12.62 17.99
C GLY A 30 4.31 12.36 17.24
N LYS A 31 4.94 11.19 17.38
CA LYS A 31 6.24 10.89 16.76
C LYS A 31 6.13 10.70 15.24
N ILE A 32 5.06 10.08 14.74
CA ILE A 32 4.80 9.89 13.33
C ILE A 32 3.82 10.95 12.85
N LYS A 33 4.19 11.68 11.81
CA LYS A 33 3.32 12.67 11.16
C LYS A 33 3.19 12.35 9.68
N VAL A 34 1.96 12.13 9.24
CA VAL A 34 1.61 11.96 7.83
C VAL A 34 1.10 13.30 7.29
N THR A 35 1.64 13.75 6.16
CA THR A 35 1.15 14.89 5.40
C THR A 35 0.63 14.40 4.06
N VAL A 36 -0.63 14.71 3.76
CA VAL A 36 -1.30 14.35 2.50
C VAL A 36 -1.50 15.62 1.70
N THR A 37 -1.00 15.63 0.47
CA THR A 37 -1.08 16.78 -0.45
C THR A 37 -2.07 16.47 -1.57
N ALA A 38 -3.20 17.16 -1.59
CA ALA A 38 -4.20 17.12 -2.65
C ALA A 38 -3.91 18.25 -3.66
N GLY A 39 -3.13 17.92 -4.69
CA GLY A 39 -2.79 18.80 -5.82
C GLY A 39 -3.33 18.24 -7.13
N LYS A 40 -2.59 18.41 -8.24
CA LYS A 40 -2.88 17.74 -9.51
C LYS A 40 -2.89 16.21 -9.34
N LEU A 41 -1.98 15.71 -8.52
CA LEU A 41 -1.93 14.31 -8.10
C LEU A 41 -1.94 14.26 -6.58
N LEU A 42 -2.53 13.21 -6.03
CA LEU A 42 -2.50 12.94 -4.59
C LEU A 42 -1.15 12.36 -4.22
N SER A 43 -0.55 12.90 -3.16
CA SER A 43 0.68 12.36 -2.60
C SER A 43 0.65 12.38 -1.07
N TRP A 44 1.48 11.57 -0.46
CA TRP A 44 1.69 11.55 0.98
C TRP A 44 3.17 11.54 1.31
N SER A 45 3.50 12.00 2.50
CA SER A 45 4.86 11.98 3.04
C SER A 45 4.81 11.71 4.54
N ILE A 46 5.92 11.21 5.09
CA ILE A 46 6.01 10.83 6.50
C ILE A 46 7.23 11.46 7.14
N ASP A 47 7.00 12.09 8.29
CA ASP A 47 8.04 12.50 9.21
C ASP A 47 7.97 11.59 10.47
N TYR A 48 9.13 11.14 10.95
CA TYR A 48 9.29 10.39 12.20
C TYR A 48 10.27 11.11 13.12
N ASN A 49 9.85 11.43 14.35
CA ASN A 49 10.61 12.24 15.31
C ASN A 49 11.13 13.56 14.71
N GLY A 50 10.32 14.20 13.84
CA GLY A 50 10.68 15.46 13.16
C GLY A 50 11.59 15.28 11.93
N GLU A 51 11.99 14.07 11.60
CA GLU A 51 12.79 13.75 10.42
C GLU A 51 11.92 13.22 9.28
N ARG A 52 12.14 13.74 8.06
CA ARG A 52 11.54 13.19 6.86
C ARG A 52 12.12 11.82 6.56
N ILE A 53 11.28 10.78 6.54
CA ILE A 53 11.67 9.41 6.15
C ILE A 53 11.10 9.02 4.80
N LEU A 54 9.90 9.49 4.46
CA LEU A 54 9.26 9.30 3.15
C LEU A 54 8.94 10.67 2.55
N ASN A 55 9.53 10.98 1.40
CA ASN A 55 9.25 12.18 0.61
C ASN A 55 7.85 12.09 -0.03
N PRO A 56 7.30 13.18 -0.61
CA PRO A 56 6.03 13.13 -1.32
C PRO A 56 5.99 12.00 -2.35
N SER A 57 5.10 11.05 -2.14
CA SER A 57 4.97 9.78 -2.86
C SER A 57 3.56 9.67 -3.41
N LEU A 58 3.43 9.38 -4.69
CA LEU A 58 2.14 9.36 -5.38
C LEU A 58 1.32 8.12 -5.03
N MET A 59 0.00 8.31 -5.02
CA MET A 59 -0.99 7.26 -4.87
C MET A 59 -2.18 7.55 -5.78
N GLN A 60 -2.49 6.63 -6.66
CA GLN A 60 -3.58 6.76 -7.63
C GLN A 60 -4.18 5.40 -7.94
N MET A 61 -5.37 5.40 -8.50
CA MET A 61 -6.02 4.20 -9.03
C MET A 61 -6.72 4.57 -10.34
N ASP A 62 -6.58 3.71 -11.34
CA ASP A 62 -7.29 3.83 -12.61
C ASP A 62 -8.42 2.80 -12.64
N ILE A 63 -9.66 3.29 -12.54
CA ILE A 63 -10.88 2.49 -12.55
C ILE A 63 -11.58 2.71 -13.88
N GLU A 64 -11.79 1.65 -14.65
CA GLU A 64 -12.39 1.72 -15.98
C GLU A 64 -13.74 2.45 -15.96
N GLY A 65 -13.93 3.35 -16.93
CA GLY A 65 -15.18 4.10 -17.12
C GLY A 65 -15.47 5.17 -16.06
N GLN A 66 -14.61 5.38 -15.07
CA GLN A 66 -14.79 6.48 -14.11
C GLN A 66 -14.19 7.79 -14.66
N THR A 67 -14.95 8.88 -14.54
CA THR A 67 -14.48 10.22 -14.91
C THR A 67 -13.57 10.84 -13.85
N GLU A 68 -13.89 10.61 -12.58
CA GLU A 68 -13.10 11.08 -11.44
C GLU A 68 -12.27 9.90 -10.91
N GLN A 69 -11.01 9.84 -11.31
CA GLN A 69 -10.10 8.76 -10.90
C GLN A 69 -9.54 9.02 -9.50
N PRO A 70 -9.49 8.01 -8.61
CA PRO A 70 -8.90 8.16 -7.29
C PRO A 70 -7.43 8.62 -7.36
N GLY A 71 -7.13 9.72 -6.67
CA GLY A 71 -5.78 10.30 -6.62
C GLY A 71 -5.43 11.23 -7.78
N VAL A 72 -6.27 11.37 -8.82
CA VAL A 72 -6.05 12.28 -9.94
C VAL A 72 -6.96 13.51 -9.80
N ASN A 73 -6.38 14.72 -9.76
CA ASN A 73 -7.10 15.98 -9.51
C ASN A 73 -8.13 15.87 -8.38
N PRO A 74 -7.76 15.34 -7.19
CA PRO A 74 -8.71 14.96 -6.15
C PRO A 74 -9.48 16.18 -5.64
N LYS A 75 -10.80 16.16 -5.80
CA LYS A 75 -11.70 17.21 -5.28
C LYS A 75 -12.22 16.76 -3.92
N VAL A 76 -11.46 17.10 -2.87
CA VAL A 76 -11.84 16.75 -1.49
C VAL A 76 -13.06 17.56 -1.08
N ILE A 77 -14.20 16.89 -0.87
CA ILE A 77 -15.46 17.49 -0.42
C ILE A 77 -15.62 17.48 1.10
N LYS A 78 -14.96 16.54 1.78
CA LYS A 78 -14.96 16.43 3.23
C LYS A 78 -13.65 15.84 3.74
N ALA A 79 -13.10 16.46 4.78
CA ALA A 79 -12.00 15.91 5.57
C ALA A 79 -12.49 15.66 7.00
N LYS A 80 -12.30 14.45 7.50
CA LYS A 80 -12.71 14.07 8.86
C LYS A 80 -11.54 13.41 9.57
N THR A 81 -11.31 13.80 10.82
CA THR A 81 -10.38 13.13 11.73
C THR A 81 -11.14 12.34 12.78
N LEU A 82 -10.55 11.23 13.22
CA LEU A 82 -11.08 10.38 14.29
C LEU A 82 -9.89 9.92 15.14
N LYS A 83 -10.11 9.85 16.46
CA LYS A 83 -9.18 9.20 17.40
C LYS A 83 -9.81 7.93 17.89
N VAL A 84 -9.09 6.82 17.81
CA VAL A 84 -9.52 5.51 18.29
C VAL A 84 -8.58 5.06 19.41
N ASN A 85 -9.17 4.53 20.46
CA ASN A 85 -8.47 3.94 21.58
C ASN A 85 -9.28 2.72 22.02
N SER A 86 -8.97 1.58 21.44
CA SER A 86 -9.62 0.30 21.67
C SER A 86 -8.60 -0.83 21.84
N GLU A 87 -9.08 -2.01 22.12
CA GLU A 87 -8.28 -3.22 22.23
C GLU A 87 -8.91 -4.32 21.39
N GLN A 88 -8.07 -5.16 20.82
CA GLN A 88 -8.47 -6.37 20.09
C GLN A 88 -7.93 -7.57 20.83
N THR A 89 -8.76 -8.61 20.98
CA THR A 89 -8.30 -9.89 21.52
C THR A 89 -7.89 -10.78 20.34
N ALA A 90 -6.64 -11.20 20.33
CA ALA A 90 -6.16 -12.13 19.32
C ALA A 90 -6.87 -13.48 19.48
N VAL A 91 -7.40 -14.02 18.38
CA VAL A 91 -8.01 -15.37 18.34
C VAL A 91 -6.97 -16.41 18.78
N ILE A 92 -5.78 -16.31 18.19
CA ILE A 92 -4.61 -17.10 18.59
C ILE A 92 -3.51 -16.11 18.99
N PRO A 93 -3.11 -16.07 20.28
CA PRO A 93 -2.06 -15.14 20.69
C PRO A 93 -0.71 -15.62 20.18
N LEU A 94 -0.09 -14.82 19.31
CA LEU A 94 1.28 -15.05 18.83
C LEU A 94 2.30 -14.41 19.77
N LYS A 95 2.25 -13.07 19.90
CA LYS A 95 3.14 -12.27 20.77
C LYS A 95 2.38 -11.72 21.97
N GLN A 96 1.17 -11.24 21.74
CA GLN A 96 0.29 -10.63 22.72
C GLN A 96 -1.13 -11.17 22.55
N ARG A 97 -1.83 -11.39 23.66
CA ARG A 97 -3.25 -11.76 23.64
C ARG A 97 -4.13 -10.54 23.41
N ILE A 98 -3.80 -9.44 24.06
CA ILE A 98 -4.51 -8.17 23.93
C ILE A 98 -3.65 -7.24 23.09
N ILE A 99 -4.17 -6.83 21.95
CA ILE A 99 -3.52 -5.91 21.01
C ILE A 99 -4.19 -4.56 21.18
N LYS A 100 -3.42 -3.54 21.59
CA LYS A 100 -3.91 -2.16 21.70
C LYS A 100 -4.13 -1.60 20.31
N ASP A 101 -5.35 -1.21 19.99
CA ASP A 101 -5.74 -0.59 18.74
C ASP A 101 -5.94 0.92 18.94
N GLN A 102 -4.83 1.64 18.93
CA GLN A 102 -4.77 3.08 19.23
C GLN A 102 -4.19 3.84 18.05
N TYR A 103 -5.03 4.67 17.39
CA TYR A 103 -4.62 5.43 16.22
C TYR A 103 -5.41 6.72 16.05
N ASN A 104 -4.85 7.62 15.27
CA ASN A 104 -5.57 8.73 14.69
C ASN A 104 -5.83 8.46 13.21
N GLN A 105 -7.05 8.73 12.76
CA GLN A 105 -7.46 8.53 11.38
C GLN A 105 -7.76 9.87 10.70
N LEU A 106 -7.36 10.00 9.44
CA LEU A 106 -7.79 11.04 8.51
C LEU A 106 -8.54 10.38 7.36
N THR A 107 -9.77 10.80 7.12
CA THR A 107 -10.56 10.36 5.96
C THR A 107 -10.79 11.56 5.06
N LEU A 108 -10.37 11.48 3.80
CA LEU A 108 -10.62 12.45 2.74
C LEU A 108 -11.67 11.88 1.79
N THR A 109 -12.91 12.36 1.91
CA THR A 109 -13.99 12.02 0.97
C THR A 109 -13.88 12.90 -0.25
N CYS A 110 -13.85 12.33 -1.43
CA CYS A 110 -13.66 13.02 -2.70
C CYS A 110 -14.91 12.93 -3.60
N LYS A 111 -15.01 13.86 -4.56
CA LYS A 111 -15.95 13.75 -5.66
C LYS A 111 -15.59 12.50 -6.47
N GLY A 112 -16.60 11.78 -7.00
CA GLY A 112 -16.40 10.51 -7.71
C GLY A 112 -16.66 9.28 -6.84
N ASN A 113 -17.31 9.47 -5.67
CA ASN A 113 -17.74 8.39 -4.76
C ASN A 113 -16.57 7.52 -4.29
N TYR A 114 -15.46 8.14 -3.94
CA TYR A 114 -14.34 7.49 -3.29
C TYR A 114 -13.82 8.28 -2.10
N ALA A 115 -13.10 7.62 -1.25
CA ALA A 115 -12.37 8.20 -0.14
C ALA A 115 -10.97 7.62 -0.04
N ILE A 116 -10.07 8.36 0.61
CA ILE A 116 -8.78 7.86 1.03
C ILE A 116 -8.75 7.94 2.56
N VAL A 117 -8.38 6.83 3.18
CA VAL A 117 -8.29 6.70 4.63
C VAL A 117 -6.85 6.48 5.03
N PHE A 118 -6.37 7.32 5.94
CA PHE A 118 -5.06 7.18 6.58
C PHE A 118 -5.26 6.82 8.04
N ARG A 119 -4.56 5.80 8.53
CA ARG A 119 -4.45 5.49 9.95
C ARG A 119 -3.00 5.62 10.39
N VAL A 120 -2.78 6.34 11.47
CA VAL A 120 -1.45 6.58 12.02
C VAL A 120 -1.42 6.11 13.46
N TYR A 121 -0.63 5.07 13.69
CA TYR A 121 -0.37 4.42 14.97
C TYR A 121 0.98 4.87 15.52
N ASN A 122 1.30 4.53 16.76
CA ASN A 122 2.63 4.80 17.33
C ASN A 122 3.74 3.94 16.70
N ASN A 123 3.36 2.84 16.05
CA ASN A 123 4.24 1.86 15.42
C ASN A 123 4.14 1.82 13.88
N GLY A 124 3.52 2.84 13.25
CA GLY A 124 3.48 2.95 11.82
C GLY A 124 2.30 3.72 11.26
N ALA A 125 2.21 3.76 9.94
CA ALA A 125 1.15 4.42 9.20
C ALA A 125 0.69 3.54 8.03
N ALA A 126 -0.59 3.68 7.69
CA ALA A 126 -1.16 2.99 6.54
C ALA A 126 -2.19 3.87 5.84
N TYR A 127 -2.40 3.60 4.54
CA TYR A 127 -3.53 4.15 3.81
C TYR A 127 -4.23 3.08 2.99
N ARG A 128 -5.49 3.35 2.65
CA ARG A 128 -6.25 2.60 1.65
C ARG A 128 -7.21 3.51 0.90
N PHE A 129 -7.60 3.07 -0.28
CA PHE A 129 -8.75 3.62 -0.98
C PHE A 129 -10.04 2.93 -0.50
N GLU A 130 -11.15 3.66 -0.58
CA GLU A 130 -12.50 3.14 -0.38
C GLU A 130 -13.38 3.70 -1.49
N THR A 131 -14.24 2.86 -2.08
CA THR A 131 -15.17 3.26 -3.14
C THR A 131 -16.62 2.97 -2.77
N SER A 132 -17.54 3.76 -3.33
CA SER A 132 -18.99 3.58 -3.25
C SER A 132 -19.59 3.84 -4.63
N LEU A 133 -19.09 3.14 -5.64
CA LEU A 133 -19.51 3.30 -7.03
C LEU A 133 -20.87 2.63 -7.26
N LYS A 134 -21.62 3.13 -8.24
CA LYS A 134 -22.96 2.61 -8.56
C LYS A 134 -22.90 1.26 -9.28
N GLN A 135 -21.83 1.03 -10.02
CA GLN A 135 -21.60 -0.23 -10.73
C GLN A 135 -21.38 -1.35 -9.70
N PRO A 136 -22.06 -2.51 -9.83
CA PRO A 136 -21.85 -3.63 -8.92
C PRO A 136 -20.44 -4.21 -9.04
N LYS A 137 -19.89 -4.22 -10.26
CA LYS A 137 -18.51 -4.62 -10.56
C LYS A 137 -17.78 -3.55 -11.35
N VAL A 138 -16.49 -3.45 -11.15
CA VAL A 138 -15.58 -2.54 -11.82
C VAL A 138 -14.27 -3.23 -12.14
N ILE A 139 -13.60 -2.73 -13.18
CA ILE A 139 -12.26 -3.14 -13.56
C ILE A 139 -11.27 -2.10 -13.03
N ILE A 140 -10.24 -2.57 -12.36
CA ILE A 140 -9.10 -1.77 -11.93
C ILE A 140 -7.98 -2.02 -12.94
N ASN A 141 -7.69 -1.01 -13.76
CA ASN A 141 -6.63 -1.10 -14.76
C ASN A 141 -5.27 -1.08 -14.09
N THR A 142 -5.04 -0.13 -13.18
CA THR A 142 -3.77 0.02 -12.46
C THR A 142 -3.99 0.68 -11.09
N GLU A 143 -3.05 0.43 -10.17
CA GLU A 143 -2.86 1.23 -8.96
C GLU A 143 -1.42 1.75 -8.94
N THR A 144 -1.27 3.07 -8.88
CA THR A 144 0.04 3.71 -8.75
C THR A 144 0.40 3.83 -7.28
N ILE A 145 1.50 3.22 -6.90
CA ILE A 145 2.11 3.33 -5.58
C ILE A 145 3.55 3.77 -5.80
N GLU A 146 3.88 4.94 -5.31
CA GLU A 146 5.26 5.39 -5.23
C GLU A 146 5.67 5.50 -3.76
N GLN A 147 6.94 5.23 -3.49
CA GLN A 147 7.56 5.42 -2.19
C GLN A 147 8.93 6.06 -2.41
N ASN A 148 8.98 7.38 -2.29
CA ASN A 148 10.18 8.19 -2.49
C ASN A 148 10.95 8.29 -1.16
N TRP A 149 11.89 7.41 -0.94
CA TRP A 149 12.67 7.34 0.29
C TRP A 149 13.77 8.41 0.33
N THR A 150 14.23 8.71 1.53
CA THR A 150 15.42 9.57 1.68
C THR A 150 16.68 8.86 1.20
N GLU A 151 17.69 9.63 0.77
CA GLU A 151 18.95 9.09 0.29
C GLU A 151 19.67 8.27 1.37
N GLY A 152 20.37 7.22 0.95
CA GLY A 152 21.19 6.37 1.81
C GLY A 152 20.42 5.27 2.55
N CYS A 153 19.14 5.05 2.23
CA CYS A 153 18.41 3.92 2.77
C CYS A 153 18.97 2.59 2.26
N LYS A 154 19.05 1.62 3.16
CA LYS A 154 19.36 0.21 2.86
C LYS A 154 18.12 -0.65 3.05
N LEU A 155 18.03 -1.74 2.31
CA LEU A 155 16.90 -2.66 2.43
C LEU A 155 17.36 -4.11 2.25
N TYR A 156 16.54 -5.02 2.78
CA TYR A 156 16.62 -6.45 2.52
C TYR A 156 15.60 -6.78 1.44
N TRP A 157 16.10 -7.17 0.27
CA TRP A 157 15.34 -7.29 -0.96
C TRP A 157 15.07 -8.75 -1.32
N PRO A 158 13.84 -9.24 -1.21
CA PRO A 158 13.45 -10.57 -1.66
C PRO A 158 13.21 -10.54 -3.17
N ARG A 159 14.27 -10.75 -3.94
CA ARG A 159 14.21 -10.63 -5.39
C ARG A 159 13.35 -11.73 -6.02
N GLU A 160 12.30 -11.34 -6.73
CA GLU A 160 11.55 -12.22 -7.60
C GLU A 160 12.35 -12.49 -8.87
N LYS A 161 12.62 -13.77 -9.12
CA LYS A 161 13.39 -14.21 -10.29
C LYS A 161 12.53 -14.36 -11.53
N ASN A 162 11.24 -14.65 -11.33
CA ASN A 162 10.28 -14.88 -12.38
C ASN A 162 9.47 -13.60 -12.64
N GLN A 163 9.62 -13.02 -13.83
CA GLN A 163 8.87 -11.81 -14.22
C GLN A 163 7.37 -12.06 -14.39
N GLU A 164 6.92 -13.30 -14.33
CA GLU A 164 5.52 -13.67 -14.46
C GLU A 164 4.75 -13.72 -13.15
N TYR A 165 5.38 -13.31 -12.03
CA TYR A 165 4.79 -13.33 -10.67
C TYR A 165 4.48 -14.73 -10.12
N LEU A 166 5.00 -15.76 -10.74
CA LEU A 166 4.91 -17.15 -10.25
C LEU A 166 6.03 -17.42 -9.26
N THR A 167 5.79 -17.09 -8.00
CA THR A 167 6.82 -17.21 -6.95
C THR A 167 6.27 -17.95 -5.74
N HIS A 168 7.14 -18.75 -5.10
CA HIS A 168 6.86 -19.35 -3.79
C HIS A 168 7.23 -18.42 -2.61
N CYS A 169 7.71 -17.21 -2.90
CA CYS A 169 8.17 -16.23 -1.90
C CYS A 169 9.29 -16.76 -0.99
N GLU A 170 10.20 -17.54 -1.54
CA GLU A 170 11.30 -18.26 -0.83
C GLU A 170 12.69 -17.74 -1.24
N ALA A 171 12.78 -16.50 -1.75
CA ALA A 171 14.08 -15.93 -2.13
C ALA A 171 14.93 -15.63 -0.89
N ILE A 172 16.24 -15.74 -1.04
CA ILE A 172 17.20 -15.19 -0.09
C ILE A 172 17.13 -13.67 -0.21
N PHE A 173 17.06 -12.98 0.92
CA PHE A 173 17.00 -11.52 0.96
C PHE A 173 18.40 -10.94 0.77
N ASP A 174 18.58 -10.13 -0.26
CA ASP A 174 19.82 -9.41 -0.52
C ASP A 174 19.84 -8.07 0.25
N GLU A 175 20.93 -7.77 0.96
CA GLU A 175 21.12 -6.43 1.52
C GLU A 175 21.62 -5.50 0.43
N LEU A 176 20.82 -4.49 0.08
CA LEU A 176 21.08 -3.57 -1.02
C LEU A 176 20.87 -2.11 -0.59
N ASN A 177 21.58 -1.20 -1.25
CA ASN A 177 21.21 0.22 -1.23
C ASN A 177 20.00 0.42 -2.14
N ILE A 178 19.03 1.20 -1.69
CA ILE A 178 17.82 1.46 -2.50
C ILE A 178 18.16 2.06 -3.87
N SER A 179 19.20 2.90 -3.94
CA SER A 179 19.68 3.51 -5.17
C SER A 179 20.29 2.52 -6.18
N SER A 180 20.55 1.27 -5.78
CA SER A 180 21.03 0.23 -6.69
C SER A 180 19.90 -0.54 -7.39
N LEU A 181 18.67 -0.42 -6.91
CA LEU A 181 17.52 -1.11 -7.49
C LEU A 181 17.12 -0.53 -8.84
N THR A 182 16.77 -1.41 -9.75
CA THR A 182 16.34 -1.09 -11.12
C THR A 182 14.92 -1.63 -11.38
N LYS A 183 14.31 -1.22 -12.47
CA LYS A 183 12.94 -1.64 -12.84
C LYS A 183 12.82 -3.15 -13.13
N ASP A 184 13.92 -3.80 -13.47
CA ASP A 184 13.99 -5.24 -13.70
C ASP A 184 14.26 -6.05 -12.42
N MET A 185 14.48 -5.36 -11.29
CA MET A 185 14.63 -5.99 -9.98
C MET A 185 13.30 -5.92 -9.22
N LYS A 186 12.46 -6.92 -9.44
CA LYS A 186 11.17 -7.04 -8.74
C LYS A 186 11.36 -7.72 -7.38
N GLY A 187 10.72 -7.17 -6.34
CA GLY A 187 10.68 -7.75 -5.00
C GLY A 187 9.25 -7.91 -4.50
N TYR A 188 9.01 -8.96 -3.72
CA TYR A 188 7.73 -9.17 -3.04
C TYR A 188 7.78 -8.72 -1.58
N LEU A 189 6.63 -8.63 -0.93
CA LEU A 189 6.54 -8.24 0.48
C LEU A 189 6.71 -9.45 1.42
N PRO A 190 7.20 -9.24 2.66
CA PRO A 190 7.60 -7.96 3.27
C PRO A 190 8.98 -7.47 2.80
N ILE A 191 9.18 -6.15 2.79
CA ILE A 191 10.49 -5.56 2.55
C ILE A 191 10.88 -4.77 3.80
N TYR A 192 12.05 -5.09 4.35
CA TYR A 192 12.64 -4.37 5.46
C TYR A 192 13.60 -3.29 4.94
N LEU A 193 13.47 -2.08 5.46
CA LEU A 193 14.27 -0.91 5.09
C LEU A 193 14.83 -0.24 6.35
N SER A 194 16.08 0.20 6.28
CA SER A 194 16.72 1.01 7.32
C SER A 194 17.11 2.38 6.75
N THR A 195 16.70 3.46 7.42
CA THR A 195 17.12 4.81 7.07
C THR A 195 18.56 5.06 7.58
N PRO A 196 19.27 6.07 7.04
CA PRO A 196 20.62 6.41 7.51
C PRO A 196 20.73 6.72 9.01
N LYS A 197 19.65 7.21 9.62
CA LYS A 197 19.60 7.50 11.06
C LYS A 197 19.11 6.32 11.91
N GLY A 198 18.92 5.17 11.31
CA GLY A 198 18.62 3.93 12.01
C GLY A 198 17.13 3.60 12.17
N THR A 199 16.20 4.47 11.73
CA THR A 199 14.77 4.12 11.72
C THR A 199 14.54 2.89 10.86
N LYS A 200 13.78 1.92 11.39
CA LYS A 200 13.44 0.66 10.72
C LYS A 200 12.04 0.72 10.17
N VAL A 201 11.89 0.41 8.90
CA VAL A 201 10.58 0.38 8.25
C VAL A 201 10.36 -0.99 7.63
N VAL A 202 9.16 -1.56 7.84
CA VAL A 202 8.73 -2.75 7.11
C VAL A 202 7.56 -2.37 6.21
N ILE A 203 7.74 -2.60 4.91
CA ILE A 203 6.72 -2.36 3.91
C ILE A 203 5.88 -3.62 3.80
N MET A 204 4.56 -3.48 3.99
CA MET A 204 3.61 -4.59 4.02
C MET A 204 2.24 -4.21 3.46
N GLU A 205 1.37 -5.17 3.42
CA GLU A 205 -0.07 -5.04 3.14
C GLU A 205 -0.87 -5.65 4.28
N SER A 206 -2.13 -5.23 4.40
CA SER A 206 -3.11 -5.86 5.27
C SER A 206 -4.49 -5.82 4.62
N ASP A 207 -5.38 -6.73 5.01
CA ASP A 207 -6.74 -6.80 4.48
C ASP A 207 -6.77 -7.08 2.96
N LEU A 208 -5.90 -7.95 2.49
CA LEU A 208 -5.75 -8.33 1.09
C LEU A 208 -6.84 -9.32 0.67
N PHE A 209 -8.05 -8.82 0.41
CA PHE A 209 -9.19 -9.59 -0.07
C PHE A 209 -9.51 -9.23 -1.52
N ASP A 210 -9.68 -10.25 -2.36
CA ASP A 210 -10.13 -10.11 -3.75
C ASP A 210 -9.39 -8.99 -4.52
N TYR A 211 -8.05 -8.99 -4.38
CA TYR A 211 -7.15 -8.02 -4.99
C TYR A 211 -5.73 -8.60 -5.09
N PRO A 212 -4.96 -8.26 -6.13
CA PRO A 212 -3.62 -8.78 -6.29
C PRO A 212 -2.66 -8.24 -5.21
N ASN A 213 -1.70 -9.07 -4.83
CA ASN A 213 -0.63 -8.64 -3.93
C ASN A 213 0.33 -7.66 -4.62
N LEU A 214 0.93 -6.80 -3.81
CA LEU A 214 1.89 -5.79 -4.25
C LEU A 214 3.28 -6.38 -4.41
N PHE A 215 3.88 -6.13 -5.57
CA PHE A 215 5.32 -6.21 -5.81
C PHE A 215 5.90 -4.80 -5.92
N LEU A 216 7.19 -4.66 -5.66
CA LEU A 216 7.89 -3.39 -5.79
C LEU A 216 9.08 -3.54 -6.74
N THR A 217 9.40 -2.44 -7.46
CA THR A 217 10.59 -2.30 -8.28
C THR A 217 11.31 -1.01 -7.93
N GLY A 218 12.57 -0.86 -8.31
CA GLY A 218 13.34 0.36 -8.10
C GLY A 218 13.52 1.19 -9.38
N ASP A 219 14.03 2.41 -9.23
CA ASP A 219 14.30 3.30 -10.37
C ASP A 219 15.68 3.98 -10.33
N ARG A 220 16.55 3.56 -9.40
CA ARG A 220 17.87 4.15 -9.10
C ARG A 220 17.84 5.57 -8.48
N ASN A 221 16.66 6.13 -8.21
CA ASN A 221 16.49 7.47 -7.64
C ASN A 221 15.88 7.40 -6.24
N ASN A 222 16.12 6.33 -5.47
CA ASN A 222 15.55 6.07 -4.14
C ASN A 222 14.01 5.92 -4.15
N THR A 223 13.40 5.64 -5.30
CA THR A 223 11.97 5.39 -5.43
C THR A 223 11.69 3.90 -5.57
N LEU A 224 10.73 3.41 -4.78
CA LEU A 224 10.09 2.13 -5.02
C LEU A 224 8.74 2.35 -5.69
N SER A 225 8.48 1.60 -6.74
CA SER A 225 7.24 1.67 -7.52
C SER A 225 6.46 0.37 -7.40
N GLY A 226 5.17 0.47 -7.18
CA GLY A 226 4.27 -0.68 -7.10
C GLY A 226 4.03 -1.32 -8.47
N GLU A 227 4.05 -2.64 -8.50
CA GLU A 227 3.62 -3.47 -9.61
C GLU A 227 2.65 -4.54 -9.13
N PHE A 228 1.71 -4.92 -9.98
CA PHE A 228 0.71 -5.92 -9.67
C PHE A 228 0.64 -6.98 -10.76
N PRO A 229 0.45 -8.26 -10.39
CA PRO A 229 0.13 -9.28 -11.37
C PRO A 229 -1.20 -8.95 -12.08
N PRO A 230 -1.26 -9.12 -13.40
CA PRO A 230 -2.53 -9.00 -14.13
C PRO A 230 -3.46 -10.16 -13.78
N VAL A 231 -4.75 -9.99 -14.01
CA VAL A 231 -5.72 -11.09 -13.90
C VAL A 231 -5.35 -12.19 -14.88
N VAL A 232 -5.29 -13.43 -14.38
CA VAL A 232 -5.02 -14.62 -15.21
C VAL A 232 -6.32 -15.07 -15.85
N LEU A 233 -6.38 -15.06 -17.19
CA LEU A 233 -7.52 -15.53 -17.96
C LEU A 233 -7.41 -17.03 -18.29
N LYS A 234 -6.18 -17.51 -18.48
CA LYS A 234 -5.91 -18.92 -18.76
C LYS A 234 -4.54 -19.32 -18.25
N SER A 235 -4.46 -20.46 -17.58
CA SER A 235 -3.20 -21.10 -17.19
C SER A 235 -3.23 -22.59 -17.53
N ALA A 236 -2.08 -23.23 -17.49
CA ALA A 236 -1.93 -24.67 -17.59
C ALA A 236 -0.75 -25.14 -16.74
N LEU A 237 -0.77 -26.38 -16.30
CA LEU A 237 0.38 -26.98 -15.64
C LEU A 237 1.57 -27.01 -16.61
N LYS A 238 2.74 -26.67 -16.08
CA LYS A 238 4.00 -26.81 -16.79
C LYS A 238 4.27 -28.30 -17.04
N GLU A 239 4.74 -28.63 -18.23
CA GLU A 239 5.05 -30.02 -18.58
C GLU A 239 6.03 -30.64 -17.57
N GLY A 240 5.65 -31.77 -17.00
CA GLY A 240 6.44 -32.52 -16.01
C GLY A 240 6.38 -31.90 -14.57
N ALA A 241 5.62 -30.86 -14.35
CA ALA A 241 5.42 -30.30 -13.01
C ALA A 241 4.14 -30.86 -12.35
N ASP A 242 4.15 -30.93 -11.02
CA ASP A 242 3.00 -31.37 -10.22
C ASP A 242 2.10 -30.18 -9.80
N ARG A 243 2.65 -28.97 -9.78
CA ARG A 243 1.95 -27.76 -9.31
C ARG A 243 2.33 -26.47 -10.03
N ASP A 244 3.50 -26.40 -10.68
CA ASP A 244 3.93 -25.19 -11.37
C ASP A 244 3.06 -24.94 -12.60
N GLU A 245 2.54 -23.73 -12.70
CA GLU A 245 1.72 -23.29 -13.82
C GLU A 245 2.47 -22.35 -14.75
N VAL A 246 2.07 -22.34 -16.01
CA VAL A 246 2.44 -21.32 -16.99
C VAL A 246 1.21 -20.49 -17.34
N LEU A 247 1.40 -19.19 -17.46
CA LEU A 247 0.34 -18.27 -17.82
C LEU A 247 0.20 -18.25 -19.34
N LEU A 248 -0.95 -18.68 -19.84
CA LEU A 248 -1.25 -18.74 -21.27
C LEU A 248 -1.93 -17.47 -21.78
N GLU A 249 -2.78 -16.85 -20.96
CA GLU A 249 -3.51 -15.63 -21.30
C GLU A 249 -3.67 -14.75 -20.07
N LYS A 250 -3.40 -13.44 -20.21
CA LYS A 250 -3.45 -12.43 -19.16
C LYS A 250 -4.38 -11.29 -19.62
N ALA A 251 -5.13 -10.74 -18.69
CA ALA A 251 -5.87 -9.50 -18.90
C ALA A 251 -4.92 -8.30 -18.99
N SER A 252 -5.45 -7.18 -19.49
CA SER A 252 -4.76 -5.88 -19.48
C SER A 252 -4.99 -5.09 -18.18
N TYR A 253 -5.67 -5.68 -17.21
CA TYR A 253 -6.05 -5.07 -15.92
C TYR A 253 -5.63 -5.96 -14.75
N ILE A 254 -5.59 -5.36 -13.56
CA ILE A 254 -5.07 -6.03 -12.35
C ILE A 254 -6.17 -6.63 -11.47
N ALA A 255 -7.42 -6.16 -11.56
CA ALA A 255 -8.54 -6.73 -10.81
C ALA A 255 -9.87 -6.45 -11.48
N GLU A 256 -10.83 -7.39 -11.35
CA GLU A 256 -12.27 -7.18 -11.51
C GLU A 256 -12.89 -7.40 -10.13
N THR A 257 -13.54 -6.37 -9.58
CA THR A 257 -13.98 -6.41 -8.19
C THR A 257 -15.27 -5.60 -7.97
N GLU A 258 -15.80 -5.58 -6.74
CA GLU A 258 -17.00 -4.82 -6.42
C GLU A 258 -16.77 -3.30 -6.52
N GLY A 259 -17.77 -2.55 -7.03
CA GLY A 259 -17.71 -1.10 -7.11
C GLY A 259 -17.83 -0.40 -5.75
N THR A 260 -18.41 -1.06 -4.75
CA THR A 260 -18.47 -0.58 -3.36
C THR A 260 -17.64 -1.50 -2.48
N ARG A 261 -16.44 -1.04 -2.10
CA ARG A 261 -15.50 -1.82 -1.30
C ARG A 261 -14.44 -0.98 -0.60
N THR A 262 -13.72 -1.61 0.30
CA THR A 262 -12.43 -1.15 0.79
C THR A 262 -11.31 -1.90 0.05
N PHE A 263 -10.22 -1.20 -0.28
CA PHE A 263 -9.03 -1.79 -0.88
C PHE A 263 -8.01 -2.18 0.20
N PRO A 264 -7.00 -3.00 -0.11
CA PRO A 264 -5.99 -3.37 0.87
C PRO A 264 -5.28 -2.16 1.47
N TRP A 265 -4.89 -2.29 2.73
CA TRP A 265 -4.03 -1.32 3.38
C TRP A 265 -2.62 -1.39 2.82
N ARG A 266 -2.06 -0.25 2.44
CA ARG A 266 -0.65 -0.06 2.15
C ARG A 266 0.03 0.36 3.43
N VAL A 267 0.89 -0.49 3.98
CA VAL A 267 1.35 -0.44 5.36
C VAL A 267 2.84 -0.13 5.43
N LEU A 268 3.21 0.86 6.24
CA LEU A 268 4.57 1.13 6.65
C LEU A 268 4.65 0.97 8.17
N MET A 269 5.19 -0.14 8.64
CA MET A 269 5.53 -0.33 10.05
C MET A 269 6.79 0.49 10.32
N ILE A 270 6.75 1.42 11.28
CA ILE A 270 7.84 2.36 11.57
C ILE A 270 8.30 2.12 12.99
N ASN A 271 9.58 1.81 13.15
CA ASN A 271 10.15 1.32 14.39
C ASN A 271 11.49 2.02 14.67
N GLU A 272 11.82 2.17 15.94
CA GLU A 272 13.08 2.79 16.37
C GLU A 272 14.27 1.83 16.24
N ASP A 273 14.05 0.53 16.43
CA ASP A 273 15.07 -0.51 16.36
C ASP A 273 14.50 -1.87 15.89
N ASP A 274 15.36 -2.88 15.77
CA ASP A 274 15.00 -4.22 15.31
C ASP A 274 14.12 -4.98 16.31
N LYS A 275 14.22 -4.70 17.60
CA LYS A 275 13.37 -5.32 18.64
C LYS A 275 11.91 -4.87 18.46
N ALA A 276 11.73 -3.56 18.22
CA ALA A 276 10.41 -2.99 17.98
C ALA A 276 9.76 -3.57 16.70
N VAL A 277 10.55 -3.92 15.69
CA VAL A 277 10.04 -4.60 14.47
C VAL A 277 9.42 -5.95 14.82
N ILE A 278 10.11 -6.76 15.65
CA ILE A 278 9.63 -8.08 16.03
C ILE A 278 8.29 -8.02 16.78
N GLU A 279 8.09 -6.97 17.59
CA GLU A 279 6.89 -6.79 18.41
C GLU A 279 5.77 -6.02 17.70
N ASN A 280 6.02 -5.50 16.49
CA ASN A 280 5.05 -4.70 15.77
C ASN A 280 3.86 -5.54 15.28
N ASN A 281 2.65 -5.14 15.67
CA ASN A 281 1.40 -5.82 15.34
C ASN A 281 0.53 -5.05 14.33
N LEU A 282 1.09 -4.06 13.62
CA LEU A 282 0.31 -3.13 12.81
C LEU A 282 -0.55 -3.82 11.75
N VAL A 283 -0.06 -4.89 11.13
CA VAL A 283 -0.82 -5.66 10.14
C VAL A 283 -2.10 -6.25 10.76
N TYR A 284 -2.02 -6.78 11.99
CA TYR A 284 -3.17 -7.31 12.71
C TYR A 284 -4.14 -6.21 13.19
N GLN A 285 -3.60 -5.04 13.60
CA GLN A 285 -4.42 -3.87 14.00
C GLN A 285 -5.24 -3.32 12.82
N LEU A 286 -4.75 -3.46 11.60
CA LEU A 286 -5.41 -3.00 10.38
C LEU A 286 -6.35 -4.03 9.76
N ALA A 287 -6.14 -5.31 10.05
CA ALA A 287 -6.94 -6.40 9.50
C ALA A 287 -8.40 -6.34 9.96
N SER A 288 -9.29 -6.74 9.08
CA SER A 288 -10.70 -6.92 9.41
C SER A 288 -10.87 -7.98 10.51
N PRO A 289 -11.85 -7.82 11.39
CA PRO A 289 -12.12 -8.82 12.43
C PRO A 289 -12.39 -10.20 11.83
N SER A 290 -11.97 -11.26 12.54
CA SER A 290 -12.31 -12.64 12.16
C SER A 290 -13.81 -12.84 12.05
N VAL A 291 -14.25 -13.49 10.99
CA VAL A 291 -15.66 -13.91 10.81
C VAL A 291 -15.94 -15.28 11.41
N THR A 292 -14.91 -16.03 11.79
CA THR A 292 -15.04 -17.33 12.45
C THR A 292 -15.54 -17.14 13.86
N GLN A 293 -16.72 -17.66 14.17
CA GLN A 293 -17.39 -17.44 15.45
C GLN A 293 -16.91 -18.41 16.56
N ASP A 294 -16.75 -19.69 16.22
CA ASP A 294 -16.22 -20.68 17.13
C ASP A 294 -14.75 -20.97 16.82
N THR A 295 -13.87 -20.54 17.72
CA THR A 295 -12.42 -20.72 17.62
C THR A 295 -11.83 -21.56 18.74
N ASP A 296 -12.65 -22.13 19.62
CA ASP A 296 -12.20 -22.89 20.79
C ASP A 296 -11.48 -24.20 20.44
N TRP A 297 -11.74 -24.72 19.24
CA TRP A 297 -11.07 -25.89 18.69
C TRP A 297 -9.64 -25.63 18.23
N ILE A 298 -9.26 -24.37 17.98
CA ILE A 298 -7.92 -24.00 17.51
C ILE A 298 -6.96 -24.03 18.71
N LYS A 299 -6.12 -25.04 18.76
CA LYS A 299 -5.15 -25.27 19.85
C LYS A 299 -3.74 -25.17 19.29
N PRO A 300 -3.02 -24.04 19.49
CA PRO A 300 -1.60 -23.96 19.16
C PRO A 300 -0.79 -25.02 19.91
N GLY A 301 0.19 -25.62 19.26
CA GLY A 301 0.98 -26.65 19.92
C GLY A 301 2.13 -27.14 19.03
N LYS A 302 2.88 -28.09 19.56
CA LYS A 302 3.89 -28.80 18.79
C LYS A 302 3.22 -29.98 18.08
N ILE A 303 3.51 -30.12 16.79
CA ILE A 303 3.06 -31.26 16.00
C ILE A 303 4.29 -31.99 15.45
N SER A 304 4.16 -33.30 15.28
CA SER A 304 5.10 -34.06 14.46
C SER A 304 4.62 -33.95 13.02
N TRP A 305 5.52 -33.54 12.13
CA TRP A 305 5.24 -33.46 10.71
C TRP A 305 6.17 -34.39 9.98
N ASP A 306 5.57 -35.34 9.30
CA ASP A 306 6.30 -36.12 8.30
C ASP A 306 6.28 -35.33 6.98
N TRP A 307 7.47 -35.21 6.38
CA TRP A 307 7.60 -34.46 5.17
C TRP A 307 6.86 -35.14 4.01
N TRP A 308 6.22 -34.39 3.13
CA TRP A 308 5.50 -34.95 1.99
C TRP A 308 6.41 -35.58 0.92
N SER A 309 7.71 -35.48 1.07
CA SER A 309 8.66 -36.13 0.18
C SER A 309 8.61 -37.63 0.37
N THR A 310 8.46 -38.41 -0.71
CA THR A 310 8.46 -39.86 -0.72
C THR A 310 9.74 -40.49 -0.15
N LEU A 311 10.81 -39.71 -0.01
CA LEU A 311 12.06 -40.17 0.59
C LEU A 311 12.03 -40.24 2.12
N ASN A 312 10.99 -39.74 2.78
CA ASN A 312 10.88 -39.71 4.23
C ASN A 312 9.78 -40.63 4.77
N VAL A 313 9.22 -41.49 3.94
CA VAL A 313 8.16 -42.44 4.32
C VAL A 313 8.76 -43.82 4.61
N TYR A 314 9.70 -43.92 5.55
CA TYR A 314 10.21 -45.18 6.02
C TYR A 314 10.58 -45.18 7.48
#